data_a895dcde3941c5ff464f3543d0d62f8b
#
_entry.id   a895dcde3941c5ff464f3543d0d62f8b
#
_cell.length_a   1.000
_cell.length_b   1.000
_cell.length_c   1.000
_cell.angle_alpha   90.00
_cell.angle_beta   90.00
_cell.angle_gamma   90.00
#
_symmetry.space_group_name_H-M   'P 1'
#
loop_
_entity.id
_entity.type
_entity.pdbx_description
1 polymer ?
#
loop_
_entity_poly.entity_id
_entity_poly.type
_entity_poly.pdbx_seq_one_letter_code
_entity_poly.pdbx_strand_id
1 'polypeptide(L)'
;MRMNVIAMAPADYEAWAQRSAQPAEPVTDIAKAGAEAFVANGCAGCHTVDGNPTAVGVIGPNLSHFGSRTTLAAGILQNTPENLAAWIQDPQAIKPGSFMTNQHVKPTDVDALVAYLHSLK
;
A
#
# COMPACT_ATOMS: atom_id res chain seq x y z
N MET A 1 -16.25 0.64 -7.88
CA MET A 1 -15.23 1.54 -7.30
C MET A 1 -15.95 2.53 -6.41
N ARG A 2 -15.47 2.71 -5.17
CA ARG A 2 -16.02 3.68 -4.21
C ARG A 2 -14.99 4.79 -4.00
N MET A 3 -15.45 6.00 -3.75
CA MET A 3 -14.60 7.16 -3.55
C MET A 3 -15.12 7.97 -2.35
N ASN A 4 -14.20 8.41 -1.50
CA ASN A 4 -14.49 9.33 -0.41
C ASN A 4 -13.93 10.72 -0.76
N VAL A 5 -14.74 11.75 -0.58
CA VAL A 5 -14.30 13.13 -0.70
C VAL A 5 -14.28 13.75 0.69
N ILE A 6 -13.12 14.26 1.09
CA ILE A 6 -12.93 14.88 2.41
C ILE A 6 -12.66 16.36 2.21
N ALA A 7 -13.57 17.21 2.68
CA ALA A 7 -13.34 18.65 2.72
C ALA A 7 -12.52 19.00 3.96
N MET A 8 -11.48 19.79 3.78
CA MET A 8 -10.55 20.20 4.85
C MET A 8 -10.49 21.74 4.90
N ALA A 9 -10.12 22.28 6.06
CA ALA A 9 -9.73 23.68 6.14
C ALA A 9 -8.48 23.93 5.27
N PRO A 10 -8.29 25.13 4.68
CA PRO A 10 -7.18 25.41 3.76
C PRO A 10 -5.80 25.06 4.34
N ALA A 11 -5.55 25.43 5.60
CA ALA A 11 -4.26 25.14 6.26
C ALA A 11 -4.02 23.62 6.43
N ASP A 12 -5.06 22.85 6.75
CA ASP A 12 -4.97 21.39 6.89
C ASP A 12 -4.71 20.71 5.54
N TYR A 13 -5.35 21.22 4.48
CA TYR A 13 -5.12 20.77 3.12
C TYR A 13 -3.67 21.04 2.68
N GLU A 14 -3.17 22.25 2.90
CA GLU A 14 -1.78 22.59 2.57
C GLU A 14 -0.78 21.71 3.32
N ALA A 15 -0.99 21.51 4.62
CA ALA A 15 -0.16 20.64 5.43
C ALA A 15 -0.21 19.17 4.95
N TRP A 16 -1.38 18.69 4.56
CA TRP A 16 -1.54 17.36 3.97
C TRP A 16 -0.81 17.27 2.61
N ALA A 17 -0.97 18.26 1.74
CA ALA A 17 -0.33 18.28 0.42
C ALA A 17 1.19 18.29 0.53
N GLN A 18 1.75 19.06 1.46
CA GLN A 18 3.19 19.09 1.72
C GLN A 18 3.73 17.73 2.20
N ARG A 19 3.03 17.07 3.14
CA ARG A 19 3.42 15.73 3.59
C ARG A 19 3.34 14.70 2.45
N SER A 20 2.28 14.76 1.66
CA SER A 20 2.06 13.83 0.53
C SER A 20 3.05 14.03 -0.63
N ALA A 21 3.79 15.15 -0.65
CA ALA A 21 4.86 15.39 -1.60
C ALA A 21 6.22 14.81 -1.17
N GLN A 22 6.32 14.30 0.06
CA GLN A 22 7.55 13.71 0.59
C GLN A 22 7.44 12.18 0.55
N PRO A 23 8.54 11.46 0.25
CA PRO A 23 8.55 10.01 0.39
C PRO A 23 8.26 9.59 1.83
N ALA A 24 7.42 8.56 2.00
CA ALA A 24 7.24 7.92 3.29
C ALA A 24 8.27 6.81 3.46
N GLU A 25 8.98 6.79 4.59
CA GLU A 25 10.05 5.83 4.85
C GLU A 25 9.67 4.81 5.92
N PRO A 26 10.08 3.54 5.76
CA PRO A 26 9.88 2.53 6.78
C PRO A 26 10.79 2.79 7.99
N VAL A 27 10.19 3.01 9.17
CA VAL A 27 10.93 3.39 10.38
C VAL A 27 11.25 2.21 11.30
N THR A 28 10.55 1.07 11.17
CA THR A 28 10.77 -0.12 12.01
C THR A 28 11.52 -1.21 11.24
N ASP A 29 12.21 -2.09 11.96
CA ASP A 29 12.96 -3.18 11.30
C ASP A 29 12.04 -4.14 10.54
N ILE A 30 10.85 -4.43 11.06
CA ILE A 30 9.87 -5.24 10.34
C ILE A 30 9.36 -4.54 9.07
N ALA A 31 9.18 -3.21 9.09
CA ALA A 31 8.80 -2.46 7.90
C ALA A 31 9.93 -2.41 6.86
N LYS A 32 11.19 -2.34 7.29
CA LYS A 32 12.35 -2.45 6.38
C LYS A 32 12.44 -3.82 5.73
N ALA A 33 12.28 -4.90 6.52
CA ALA A 33 12.17 -6.25 5.98
C ALA A 33 10.98 -6.39 5.01
N GLY A 34 9.88 -5.71 5.27
CA GLY A 34 8.72 -5.62 4.38
C GLY A 34 9.02 -4.90 3.07
N ALA A 35 9.88 -3.87 3.06
CA ALA A 35 10.33 -3.21 1.84
C ALA A 35 11.16 -4.15 0.95
N GLU A 36 12.01 -4.98 1.56
CA GLU A 36 12.76 -6.02 0.85
C GLU A 36 11.82 -7.11 0.31
N ALA A 37 10.87 -7.57 1.14
CA ALA A 37 9.85 -8.54 0.74
C ALA A 37 8.97 -8.01 -0.41
N PHE A 38 8.67 -6.71 -0.44
CA PHE A 38 7.90 -6.05 -1.50
C PHE A 38 8.59 -6.18 -2.87
N VAL A 39 9.90 -6.03 -2.90
CA VAL A 39 10.70 -6.22 -4.12
C VAL A 39 10.81 -7.71 -4.45
N ALA A 40 11.14 -8.54 -3.47
CA ALA A 40 11.37 -9.98 -3.67
C ALA A 40 10.11 -10.74 -4.15
N ASN A 41 8.91 -10.32 -3.71
CA ASN A 41 7.64 -10.90 -4.16
C ASN A 41 7.07 -10.24 -5.44
N GLY A 42 7.85 -9.39 -6.14
CA GLY A 42 7.49 -8.81 -7.43
C GLY A 42 6.48 -7.66 -7.38
N CYS A 43 6.10 -7.19 -6.18
CA CYS A 43 5.13 -6.09 -6.01
C CYS A 43 5.59 -4.80 -6.69
N ALA A 44 6.91 -4.52 -6.62
CA ALA A 44 7.56 -3.37 -7.24
C ALA A 44 7.41 -3.29 -8.76
N GLY A 45 7.19 -4.43 -9.43
CA GLY A 45 6.97 -4.48 -10.88
C GLY A 45 5.64 -3.86 -11.32
N CYS A 46 4.66 -3.84 -10.42
CA CYS A 46 3.33 -3.28 -10.70
C CYS A 46 3.05 -1.98 -9.95
N HIS A 47 3.65 -1.78 -8.78
CA HIS A 47 3.38 -0.65 -7.90
C HIS A 47 4.57 0.30 -7.76
N THR A 48 4.28 1.60 -7.77
CA THR A 48 5.24 2.64 -7.37
C THR A 48 5.19 2.87 -5.87
N VAL A 49 6.36 3.05 -5.25
CA VAL A 49 6.53 3.62 -3.91
C VAL A 49 7.64 4.65 -3.96
N ASP A 50 7.32 5.92 -3.78
CA ASP A 50 8.29 7.01 -3.81
C ASP A 50 9.31 6.82 -2.67
N GLY A 51 10.59 7.04 -2.97
CA GLY A 51 11.70 6.73 -2.08
C GLY A 51 12.27 5.30 -2.22
N ASN A 52 11.54 4.38 -2.87
CA ASN A 52 12.06 3.05 -3.20
C ASN A 52 12.47 3.00 -4.69
N PRO A 53 13.77 2.99 -5.02
CA PRO A 53 14.25 3.13 -6.41
C PRO A 53 13.89 1.94 -7.31
N THR A 54 13.49 0.81 -6.74
CA THR A 54 13.07 -0.38 -7.48
C THR A 54 11.56 -0.46 -7.67
N ALA A 55 10.78 0.27 -6.87
CA ALA A 55 9.31 0.26 -6.91
C ALA A 55 8.80 1.37 -7.82
N VAL A 56 8.90 1.16 -9.13
CA VAL A 56 8.55 2.13 -10.17
C VAL A 56 7.43 1.64 -11.10
N GLY A 57 6.77 0.55 -10.73
CA GLY A 57 5.68 -0.03 -11.52
C GLY A 57 4.45 0.87 -11.60
N VAL A 58 3.83 0.96 -12.78
CA VAL A 58 2.67 1.83 -13.07
C VAL A 58 1.42 1.05 -13.48
N ILE A 59 1.44 -0.28 -13.36
CA ILE A 59 0.30 -1.15 -13.68
C ILE A 59 -0.75 -1.10 -12.56
N GLY A 60 -0.26 -1.15 -11.31
CA GLY A 60 -1.07 -0.99 -10.10
C GLY A 60 -1.07 0.47 -9.60
N PRO A 61 -1.87 0.78 -8.57
CA PRO A 61 -1.85 2.11 -7.97
C PRO A 61 -0.51 2.42 -7.29
N ASN A 62 -0.13 3.70 -7.28
CA ASN A 62 0.97 4.19 -6.46
C ASN A 62 0.64 3.95 -4.97
N LEU A 63 1.56 3.39 -4.21
CA LEU A 63 1.40 3.02 -2.81
C LEU A 63 2.19 3.89 -1.83
N SER A 64 2.81 4.98 -2.29
CA SER A 64 3.70 5.84 -1.50
C SER A 64 3.12 6.31 -0.16
N HIS A 65 1.80 6.54 -0.10
CA HIS A 65 1.09 6.93 1.13
C HIS A 65 -0.07 5.96 1.43
N PHE A 66 0.19 4.66 1.24
CA PHE A 66 -0.84 3.65 1.44
C PHE A 66 -1.35 3.60 2.89
N GLY A 67 -0.46 3.75 3.88
CA GLY A 67 -0.81 3.73 5.29
C GLY A 67 -1.72 4.88 5.75
N SER A 68 -1.81 5.96 4.95
CA SER A 68 -2.72 7.09 5.21
C SER A 68 -4.12 6.87 4.62
N ARG A 69 -4.36 5.82 3.84
CA ARG A 69 -5.68 5.54 3.25
C ARG A 69 -6.61 4.91 4.26
N THR A 70 -7.88 5.25 4.19
CA THR A 70 -8.94 4.66 5.03
C THR A 70 -9.46 3.34 4.47
N THR A 71 -9.29 3.10 3.17
CA THR A 71 -9.79 1.91 2.48
C THR A 71 -8.77 1.35 1.49
N LEU A 72 -8.91 0.07 1.17
CA LEU A 72 -8.16 -0.64 0.13
C LEU A 72 -9.09 -1.34 -0.87
N ALA A 73 -8.54 -2.01 -1.89
CA ALA A 73 -9.27 -2.74 -2.93
C ALA A 73 -10.33 -1.89 -3.67
N ALA A 74 -10.04 -0.61 -3.94
CA ALA A 74 -10.97 0.38 -4.52
C ALA A 74 -12.20 0.67 -3.64
N GLY A 75 -11.99 0.75 -2.32
CA GLY A 75 -13.02 1.13 -1.35
C GLY A 75 -13.92 -0.01 -0.89
N ILE A 76 -13.55 -1.26 -1.17
CA ILE A 76 -14.33 -2.45 -0.76
C ILE A 76 -14.06 -2.80 0.71
N LEU A 77 -12.80 -2.72 1.14
CA LEU A 77 -12.36 -3.05 2.50
C LEU A 77 -11.85 -1.83 3.24
N GLN A 78 -12.01 -1.81 4.56
CA GLN A 78 -11.30 -0.89 5.44
C GLN A 78 -9.81 -1.23 5.43
N ASN A 79 -8.94 -0.20 5.50
CA ASN A 79 -7.49 -0.39 5.51
C ASN A 79 -7.01 -0.79 6.92
N THR A 80 -7.28 -2.03 7.29
CA THR A 80 -6.78 -2.66 8.52
C THR A 80 -5.68 -3.67 8.19
N PRO A 81 -4.81 -4.02 9.15
CA PRO A 81 -3.79 -5.05 8.95
C PRO A 81 -4.35 -6.37 8.46
N GLU A 82 -5.47 -6.82 9.02
CA GLU A 82 -6.11 -8.09 8.68
C GLU A 82 -6.65 -8.08 7.24
N ASN A 83 -7.32 -6.98 6.86
CA ASN A 83 -7.86 -6.82 5.51
C ASN A 83 -6.75 -6.68 4.47
N LEU A 84 -5.66 -6.01 4.82
CA LEU A 84 -4.50 -5.89 3.93
C LEU A 84 -3.81 -7.24 3.77
N ALA A 85 -3.62 -8.00 4.84
CA ALA A 85 -3.06 -9.35 4.79
C ALA A 85 -3.91 -10.26 3.88
N ALA A 86 -5.22 -10.27 4.07
CA ALA A 86 -6.13 -11.05 3.25
C ALA A 86 -6.08 -10.63 1.76
N TRP A 87 -6.02 -9.32 1.48
CA TRP A 87 -5.89 -8.79 0.12
C TRP A 87 -4.58 -9.19 -0.55
N ILE A 88 -3.45 -9.16 0.18
CA ILE A 88 -2.13 -9.58 -0.34
C ILE A 88 -2.13 -11.09 -0.65
N GLN A 89 -2.75 -11.90 0.20
CA GLN A 89 -2.78 -13.35 0.06
C GLN A 89 -3.66 -13.80 -1.13
N ASP A 90 -4.88 -13.27 -1.23
CA ASP A 90 -5.77 -13.63 -2.33
C ASP A 90 -6.70 -12.48 -2.74
N PRO A 91 -6.22 -11.59 -3.62
CA PRO A 91 -7.05 -10.49 -4.11
C PRO A 91 -8.24 -10.96 -4.95
N GLN A 92 -8.15 -12.14 -5.58
CA GLN A 92 -9.22 -12.67 -6.42
C GLN A 92 -10.39 -13.23 -5.59
N ALA A 93 -10.13 -13.79 -4.40
CA ALA A 93 -11.19 -14.21 -3.49
C ALA A 93 -12.01 -13.01 -2.97
N ILE A 94 -11.35 -11.86 -2.76
CA ILE A 94 -12.00 -10.65 -2.24
C ILE A 94 -12.69 -9.85 -3.36
N LYS A 95 -12.03 -9.75 -4.51
CA LYS A 95 -12.51 -8.98 -5.65
C LYS A 95 -12.26 -9.74 -6.96
N PRO A 96 -13.14 -10.68 -7.31
CA PRO A 96 -13.03 -11.43 -8.57
C PRO A 96 -12.90 -10.50 -9.78
N GLY A 97 -11.95 -10.79 -10.66
CA GLY A 97 -11.68 -9.98 -11.85
C GLY A 97 -10.83 -8.72 -11.58
N SER A 98 -10.21 -8.58 -10.39
CA SER A 98 -9.22 -7.53 -10.18
C SER A 98 -7.97 -7.77 -11.05
N PHE A 99 -7.30 -6.68 -11.47
CA PHE A 99 -6.03 -6.82 -12.21
C PHE A 99 -4.88 -7.31 -11.33
N MET A 100 -4.97 -7.15 -10.01
CA MET A 100 -4.00 -7.71 -9.09
C MET A 100 -4.23 -9.23 -9.02
N THR A 101 -3.26 -9.98 -9.53
CA THR A 101 -3.26 -11.44 -9.47
C THR A 101 -2.69 -11.92 -8.14
N ASN A 102 -2.96 -13.19 -7.78
CA ASN A 102 -2.34 -13.81 -6.62
C ASN A 102 -0.84 -13.98 -6.88
N GLN A 103 -0.02 -13.38 -6.04
CA GLN A 103 1.45 -13.43 -6.14
C GLN A 103 2.05 -14.61 -5.36
N HIS A 104 1.21 -15.46 -4.74
CA HIS A 104 1.65 -16.60 -3.92
C HIS A 104 2.68 -16.20 -2.84
N VAL A 105 2.42 -15.05 -2.21
CA VAL A 105 3.28 -14.51 -1.14
C VAL A 105 3.36 -15.52 0.00
N LYS A 106 4.59 -15.78 0.47
CA LYS A 106 4.79 -16.67 1.60
C LYS A 106 4.14 -16.10 2.87
N PRO A 107 3.46 -16.91 3.68
CA PRO A 107 2.86 -16.44 4.92
C PRO A 107 3.83 -15.67 5.83
N THR A 108 5.10 -16.07 5.85
CA THR A 108 6.17 -15.41 6.62
C THR A 108 6.45 -13.97 6.18
N ASP A 109 6.16 -13.63 4.92
CA ASP A 109 6.44 -12.31 4.36
C ASP A 109 5.23 -11.36 4.50
N VAL A 110 4.03 -11.91 4.73
CA VAL A 110 2.79 -11.13 4.79
C VAL A 110 2.81 -10.10 5.90
N ASP A 111 3.24 -10.48 7.11
CA ASP A 111 3.28 -9.57 8.26
C ASP A 111 4.26 -8.41 8.03
N ALA A 112 5.40 -8.69 7.42
CA ALA A 112 6.39 -7.69 7.07
C ALA A 112 5.86 -6.74 5.97
N LEU A 113 5.19 -7.26 4.94
CA LEU A 113 4.54 -6.46 3.90
C LEU A 113 3.44 -5.57 4.45
N VAL A 114 2.63 -6.08 5.37
CA VAL A 114 1.59 -5.31 6.07
C VAL A 114 2.22 -4.18 6.87
N ALA A 115 3.26 -4.47 7.67
CA ALA A 115 3.98 -3.46 8.45
C ALA A 115 4.60 -2.39 7.55
N TYR A 116 5.21 -2.79 6.43
CA TYR A 116 5.77 -1.88 5.45
C TYR A 116 4.71 -0.93 4.87
N LEU A 117 3.66 -1.48 4.28
CA LEU A 117 2.63 -0.69 3.61
C LEU A 117 1.88 0.23 4.58
N HIS A 118 1.63 -0.20 5.82
CA HIS A 118 1.03 0.64 6.86
C HIS A 118 1.98 1.72 7.41
N SER A 119 3.30 1.57 7.24
CA SER A 119 4.29 2.60 7.62
C SER A 119 4.35 3.75 6.61
N LEU A 120 3.93 3.54 5.37
CA LEU A 120 3.92 4.54 4.30
C LEU A 120 2.78 5.56 4.52
N LYS A 121 3.05 6.61 5.30
CA LYS A 121 2.07 7.64 5.72
C LYS A 121 2.44 9.01 5.21
#